data_2150b6d0743957bf3793e2495606d8e3
#
_entry.id   2150b6d0743957bf3793e2495606d8e3
#
_cell.length_a   1.000
_cell.length_b   1.000
_cell.length_c   1.000
_cell.angle_alpha   90.00
_cell.angle_beta   90.00
_cell.angle_gamma   90.00
#
_symmetry.space_group_name_H-M   'P 1'
#
loop_
_entity.id
_entity.type
_entity.pdbx_description
1 polymer ?
#
loop_
_entity_poly.entity_id
_entity_poly.type
_entity_poly.pdbx_seq_one_letter_code
_entity_poly.pdbx_strand_id
1 'polypeptide(L)'
;MSDSLRIVRLANFVAPASGGLRTALRELGKGFQEAGHEPVLIVPGERHTDRQTDQGRVITLPGPQLPGTGGYRVLVDKRRVAGLLERLAPDRLEVSDRTTLRWTGAWARRARVPATMVSHETADGVLRTWGLSESMSRRAADALNVRTAHSYSKVVCTTEFAEREFVRIGARNVVRAPLGVDLVGRHPALRDPGLRARHTREGHVLLVMCSRLSVEKRPGTALDALEALLRRGRRAVLVIAGDGPLRARLEQRAQKLPVTFLGHVTDRGTLGALQASADVCLAPGPAETFGLAALEAMACGTPVVASASSALPEVVGSAGATAADNGASFADAVELLLARPEHERREAARARAECFGWTTAVEAFLAAHDAAVRRPSREGADPVREGADPLREGVV
;
A
#
# COMPACT_ATOMS: atom_id res chain seq x y z
N MET A 1 -24.31 -23.01 -2.13
CA MET A 1 -24.02 -21.97 -1.12
C MET A 1 -22.50 -22.02 -0.90
N SER A 2 -21.76 -20.96 -1.22
CA SER A 2 -20.32 -20.94 -0.94
C SER A 2 -20.13 -20.79 0.56
N ASP A 3 -19.47 -21.75 1.21
CA ASP A 3 -19.25 -21.71 2.65
C ASP A 3 -18.31 -20.56 3.05
N SER A 4 -18.52 -20.00 4.25
CA SER A 4 -17.59 -19.04 4.83
C SER A 4 -16.22 -19.69 5.02
N LEU A 5 -15.15 -19.07 4.52
CA LEU A 5 -13.80 -19.60 4.61
C LEU A 5 -13.03 -18.88 5.72
N ARG A 6 -12.30 -19.65 6.52
CA ARG A 6 -11.29 -19.10 7.43
C ARG A 6 -9.99 -18.86 6.67
N ILE A 7 -9.69 -17.58 6.43
CA ILE A 7 -8.47 -17.15 5.71
C ILE A 7 -7.46 -16.67 6.75
N VAL A 8 -6.47 -17.53 7.06
CA VAL A 8 -5.39 -17.17 7.99
C VAL A 8 -4.27 -16.48 7.22
N ARG A 9 -3.87 -15.30 7.69
CA ARG A 9 -2.88 -14.44 7.06
C ARG A 9 -1.68 -14.25 7.98
N LEU A 10 -0.49 -14.54 7.47
CA LEU A 10 0.78 -14.40 8.19
C LEU A 10 1.59 -13.25 7.58
N ALA A 11 1.99 -12.29 8.38
CA ALA A 11 2.82 -11.18 7.91
C ALA A 11 3.94 -10.83 8.89
N ASN A 12 5.16 -10.71 8.37
CA ASN A 12 6.30 -10.09 9.05
C ASN A 12 6.50 -8.65 8.55
N PHE A 13 7.41 -7.92 9.15
CA PHE A 13 7.78 -6.55 8.76
C PHE A 13 6.61 -5.56 8.79
N VAL A 14 5.61 -5.83 9.63
CA VAL A 14 4.48 -4.90 9.83
C VAL A 14 4.93 -3.80 10.80
N ALA A 15 4.99 -2.56 10.30
CA ALA A 15 5.39 -1.44 11.13
C ALA A 15 4.35 -1.16 12.24
N PRO A 16 4.79 -0.82 13.47
CA PRO A 16 3.87 -0.61 14.59
C PRO A 16 2.86 0.51 14.38
N ALA A 17 3.27 1.60 13.75
CA ALA A 17 2.49 2.84 13.65
C ALA A 17 1.93 3.11 12.25
N SER A 18 2.66 2.79 11.17
CA SER A 18 2.29 3.17 9.80
C SER A 18 2.93 2.25 8.77
N GLY A 19 2.49 2.36 7.52
CA GLY A 19 3.12 1.70 6.37
C GLY A 19 2.12 1.01 5.45
N GLY A 20 2.47 0.94 4.18
CA GLY A 20 1.63 0.39 3.13
C GLY A 20 1.18 -1.05 3.39
N LEU A 21 2.10 -1.92 3.87
CA LEU A 21 1.76 -3.29 4.23
C LEU A 21 0.67 -3.36 5.32
N ARG A 22 0.78 -2.54 6.38
CA ARG A 22 -0.23 -2.51 7.44
C ARG A 22 -1.59 -2.06 6.92
N THR A 23 -1.62 -1.04 6.07
CA THR A 23 -2.84 -0.56 5.42
C THR A 23 -3.44 -1.66 4.54
N ALA A 24 -2.64 -2.30 3.69
CA ALA A 24 -3.09 -3.38 2.82
C ALA A 24 -3.68 -4.56 3.62
N LEU A 25 -2.97 -5.01 4.66
CA LEU A 25 -3.45 -6.09 5.53
C LEU A 25 -4.79 -5.74 6.19
N ARG A 26 -4.94 -4.51 6.67
CA ARG A 26 -6.17 -4.06 7.32
C ARG A 26 -7.33 -3.98 6.33
N GLU A 27 -7.17 -3.29 5.21
CA GLU A 27 -8.26 -3.07 4.25
C GLU A 27 -8.69 -4.39 3.57
N LEU A 28 -7.74 -5.27 3.23
CA LEU A 28 -8.07 -6.61 2.74
C LEU A 28 -8.79 -7.45 3.80
N GLY A 29 -8.33 -7.41 5.07
CA GLY A 29 -9.02 -8.13 6.15
C GLY A 29 -10.46 -7.67 6.34
N LYS A 30 -10.67 -6.34 6.34
CA LYS A 30 -12.00 -5.73 6.40
C LYS A 30 -12.87 -6.19 5.23
N GLY A 31 -12.34 -6.11 4.01
CA GLY A 31 -13.07 -6.54 2.81
C GLY A 31 -13.39 -8.04 2.81
N PHE A 32 -12.50 -8.92 3.30
CA PHE A 32 -12.78 -10.36 3.45
C PHE A 32 -13.92 -10.60 4.45
N GLN A 33 -13.97 -9.86 5.55
CA GLN A 33 -15.04 -9.95 6.53
C GLN A 33 -16.37 -9.44 5.95
N GLU A 34 -16.37 -8.32 5.24
CA GLU A 34 -17.53 -7.78 4.53
C GLU A 34 -18.04 -8.74 3.43
N ALA A 35 -17.13 -9.51 2.81
CA ALA A 35 -17.46 -10.57 1.86
C ALA A 35 -17.97 -11.87 2.51
N GLY A 36 -18.10 -11.92 3.84
CA GLY A 36 -18.66 -13.05 4.59
C GLY A 36 -17.68 -14.16 4.94
N HIS A 37 -16.36 -13.89 4.87
CA HIS A 37 -15.30 -14.80 5.29
C HIS A 37 -14.81 -14.49 6.70
N GLU A 38 -14.00 -15.38 7.28
CA GLU A 38 -13.38 -15.23 8.60
C GLU A 38 -11.87 -14.94 8.46
N PRO A 39 -11.45 -13.68 8.34
CA PRO A 39 -10.03 -13.34 8.27
C PRO A 39 -9.39 -13.39 9.67
N VAL A 40 -8.24 -14.07 9.75
CA VAL A 40 -7.40 -14.14 10.96
C VAL A 40 -5.99 -13.69 10.59
N LEU A 41 -5.54 -12.57 11.13
CA LEU A 41 -4.20 -12.03 10.89
C LEU A 41 -3.26 -12.38 12.03
N ILE A 42 -2.11 -13.00 11.72
CA ILE A 42 -1.04 -13.31 12.68
C ILE A 42 0.18 -12.46 12.34
N VAL A 43 0.61 -11.63 13.30
CA VAL A 43 1.75 -10.71 13.17
C VAL A 43 2.69 -10.81 14.36
N PRO A 44 3.97 -10.43 14.20
CA PRO A 44 4.89 -10.33 15.34
C PRO A 44 4.61 -9.08 16.19
N GLY A 45 4.88 -9.17 17.47
CA GLY A 45 4.80 -8.06 18.41
C GLY A 45 5.69 -8.28 19.63
N GLU A 46 5.50 -7.47 20.68
CA GLU A 46 6.24 -7.58 21.94
C GLU A 46 5.70 -8.71 22.81
N ARG A 47 4.40 -8.87 22.82
CA ARG A 47 3.68 -9.85 23.65
C ARG A 47 2.58 -10.53 22.84
N HIS A 48 2.11 -11.64 23.36
CA HIS A 48 0.95 -12.32 22.81
C HIS A 48 -0.32 -11.50 23.09
N THR A 49 -1.09 -11.26 22.03
CA THR A 49 -2.45 -10.71 22.12
C THR A 49 -3.36 -11.45 21.14
N ASP A 50 -4.65 -11.48 21.44
CA ASP A 50 -5.67 -12.07 20.60
C ASP A 50 -6.91 -11.17 20.70
N ARG A 51 -7.28 -10.50 19.61
CA ARG A 51 -8.31 -9.47 19.62
C ARG A 51 -9.18 -9.55 18.38
N GLN A 52 -10.48 -9.39 18.56
CA GLN A 52 -11.39 -9.12 17.45
C GLN A 52 -11.35 -7.63 17.10
N THR A 53 -11.28 -7.32 15.80
CA THR A 53 -11.15 -5.96 15.27
C THR A 53 -12.04 -5.78 14.03
N ASP A 54 -12.06 -4.59 13.47
CA ASP A 54 -12.76 -4.26 12.21
C ASP A 54 -12.20 -4.98 10.97
N GLN A 55 -11.00 -5.54 11.05
CA GLN A 55 -10.34 -6.32 9.99
C GLN A 55 -10.40 -7.84 10.23
N GLY A 56 -11.20 -8.29 11.19
CA GLY A 56 -11.25 -9.65 11.67
C GLY A 56 -10.41 -9.87 12.93
N ARG A 57 -10.10 -11.13 13.24
CA ARG A 57 -9.29 -11.53 14.39
C ARG A 57 -7.82 -11.24 14.15
N VAL A 58 -7.18 -10.54 15.08
CA VAL A 58 -5.74 -10.22 15.03
C VAL A 58 -5.02 -10.87 16.19
N ILE A 59 -4.08 -11.76 15.89
CA ILE A 59 -3.25 -12.47 16.85
C ILE A 59 -1.82 -11.95 16.74
N THR A 60 -1.30 -11.41 17.85
CA THR A 60 0.10 -11.01 17.92
C THR A 60 0.89 -12.07 18.64
N LEU A 61 2.02 -12.49 18.10
CA LEU A 61 2.96 -13.41 18.75
C LEU A 61 4.27 -12.67 19.08
N PRO A 62 4.90 -12.96 20.23
CA PRO A 62 6.21 -12.45 20.54
C PRO A 62 7.22 -12.77 19.44
N GLY A 63 7.94 -11.76 18.98
CA GLY A 63 8.99 -11.89 17.97
C GLY A 63 10.12 -10.91 18.20
N PRO A 64 11.38 -11.29 17.90
CA PRO A 64 12.52 -10.40 18.06
C PRO A 64 12.41 -9.20 17.13
N GLN A 65 12.91 -8.08 17.61
CA GLN A 65 13.09 -6.87 16.82
C GLN A 65 14.38 -6.99 16.01
N LEU A 66 14.29 -6.63 14.72
CA LEU A 66 15.47 -6.59 13.86
C LEU A 66 16.27 -5.29 14.08
N PRO A 67 17.56 -5.38 14.39
CA PRO A 67 18.40 -4.20 14.57
C PRO A 67 18.43 -3.33 13.29
N GLY A 68 18.45 -2.01 13.46
CA GLY A 68 18.60 -1.07 12.34
C GLY A 68 17.38 -0.90 11.42
N THR A 69 16.26 -1.59 11.68
CA THR A 69 15.08 -1.58 10.80
C THR A 69 13.98 -0.60 11.22
N GLY A 70 14.20 0.19 12.27
CA GLY A 70 13.19 1.13 12.77
C GLY A 70 11.98 0.46 13.45
N GLY A 71 12.21 -0.72 14.06
CA GLY A 71 11.20 -1.37 14.91
C GLY A 71 10.51 -2.58 14.30
N TYR A 72 10.90 -3.05 13.13
CA TYR A 72 10.35 -4.28 12.56
C TYR A 72 10.66 -5.51 13.43
N ARG A 73 9.65 -6.36 13.57
CA ARG A 73 9.73 -7.66 14.25
C ARG A 73 9.43 -8.78 13.28
N VAL A 74 9.88 -10.00 13.63
CA VAL A 74 9.67 -11.20 12.81
C VAL A 74 9.20 -12.38 13.65
N LEU A 75 8.37 -13.23 13.06
CA LEU A 75 7.94 -14.51 13.62
C LEU A 75 9.02 -15.55 13.33
N VAL A 76 9.75 -15.96 14.35
CA VAL A 76 10.86 -16.93 14.25
C VAL A 76 10.54 -18.28 14.88
N ASP A 77 9.61 -18.33 15.83
CA ASP A 77 9.19 -19.56 16.51
C ASP A 77 8.24 -20.39 15.63
N LYS A 78 8.84 -21.26 14.82
CA LYS A 78 8.09 -22.12 13.88
C LYS A 78 7.13 -23.07 14.61
N ARG A 79 7.50 -23.57 15.80
CA ARG A 79 6.64 -24.51 16.54
C ARG A 79 5.37 -23.82 17.04
N ARG A 80 5.53 -22.63 17.58
CA ARG A 80 4.40 -21.82 18.06
C ARG A 80 3.47 -21.42 16.92
N VAL A 81 4.01 -20.99 15.79
CA VAL A 81 3.21 -20.64 14.60
C VAL A 81 2.51 -21.88 14.07
N ALA A 82 3.19 -23.02 13.93
CA ALA A 82 2.57 -24.26 13.43
C ALA A 82 1.43 -24.74 14.35
N GLY A 83 1.66 -24.80 15.66
CA GLY A 83 0.62 -25.19 16.62
C GLY A 83 -0.58 -24.21 16.65
N LEU A 84 -0.35 -22.93 16.34
CA LEU A 84 -1.44 -21.97 16.18
C LEU A 84 -2.23 -22.22 14.89
N LEU A 85 -1.55 -22.48 13.77
CA LEU A 85 -2.19 -22.84 12.49
C LEU A 85 -3.03 -24.12 12.62
N GLU A 86 -2.53 -25.16 13.32
CA GLU A 86 -3.27 -26.39 13.60
C GLU A 86 -4.55 -26.13 14.39
N ARG A 87 -4.49 -25.31 15.43
CA ARG A 87 -5.68 -24.94 16.23
C ARG A 87 -6.68 -24.07 15.45
N LEU A 88 -6.20 -23.20 14.57
CA LEU A 88 -7.07 -22.35 13.76
C LEU A 88 -7.71 -23.11 12.62
N ALA A 89 -7.15 -24.24 12.18
CA ALA A 89 -7.63 -25.07 11.07
C ALA A 89 -8.05 -24.22 9.85
N PRO A 90 -7.12 -23.49 9.20
CA PRO A 90 -7.45 -22.58 8.11
C PRO A 90 -7.95 -23.30 6.87
N ASP A 91 -8.95 -22.75 6.19
CA ASP A 91 -9.35 -23.18 4.85
C ASP A 91 -8.39 -22.64 3.77
N ARG A 92 -7.81 -21.47 4.04
CA ARG A 92 -6.84 -20.80 3.17
C ARG A 92 -5.72 -20.18 4.01
N LEU A 93 -4.50 -20.21 3.48
CA LEU A 93 -3.34 -19.57 4.09
C LEU A 93 -2.79 -18.49 3.16
N GLU A 94 -2.64 -17.26 3.66
CA GLU A 94 -1.97 -16.17 2.97
C GLU A 94 -0.68 -15.80 3.72
N VAL A 95 0.42 -15.62 2.99
CA VAL A 95 1.73 -15.33 3.61
C VAL A 95 2.38 -14.13 2.92
N SER A 96 2.69 -13.10 3.68
CA SER A 96 3.30 -11.86 3.20
C SER A 96 4.80 -11.77 3.49
N ASP A 97 5.49 -12.91 3.59
CA ASP A 97 6.95 -12.99 3.75
C ASP A 97 7.49 -14.26 3.10
N ARG A 98 8.32 -14.07 2.07
CA ARG A 98 8.95 -15.16 1.31
C ARG A 98 10.25 -15.67 1.94
N THR A 99 10.71 -15.10 3.04
CA THR A 99 11.98 -15.43 3.68
C THR A 99 11.77 -16.31 4.92
N THR A 100 11.46 -15.70 6.05
CA THR A 100 11.38 -16.39 7.35
C THR A 100 10.13 -17.26 7.49
N LEU A 101 9.04 -16.93 6.76
CA LEU A 101 7.77 -17.68 6.77
C LEU A 101 7.61 -18.67 5.62
N ARG A 102 8.55 -18.77 4.69
CA ARG A 102 8.44 -19.69 3.53
C ARG A 102 8.17 -21.16 3.91
N TRP A 103 8.65 -21.62 5.06
CA TRP A 103 8.40 -22.97 5.56
C TRP A 103 6.91 -23.30 5.72
N THR A 104 6.05 -22.29 5.87
CA THR A 104 4.60 -22.46 6.00
C THR A 104 3.97 -23.04 4.73
N GLY A 105 4.56 -22.83 3.55
CA GLY A 105 4.13 -23.48 2.33
C GLY A 105 4.27 -25.01 2.40
N ALA A 106 5.35 -25.53 3.02
CA ALA A 106 5.51 -26.97 3.25
C ALA A 106 4.55 -27.49 4.31
N TRP A 107 4.26 -26.72 5.35
CA TRP A 107 3.23 -27.02 6.34
C TRP A 107 1.86 -27.12 5.66
N ALA A 108 1.48 -26.11 4.88
CA ALA A 108 0.19 -26.04 4.19
C ALA A 108 -0.05 -27.26 3.26
N ARG A 109 0.98 -27.66 2.50
CA ARG A 109 0.89 -28.87 1.66
C ARG A 109 0.60 -30.13 2.47
N ARG A 110 1.28 -30.31 3.63
CA ARG A 110 1.01 -31.46 4.52
C ARG A 110 -0.39 -31.43 5.11
N ALA A 111 -0.85 -30.23 5.48
CA ALA A 111 -2.20 -30.01 6.01
C ALA A 111 -3.29 -29.99 4.92
N ARG A 112 -2.92 -30.06 3.63
CA ARG A 112 -3.83 -29.94 2.48
C ARG A 112 -4.59 -28.61 2.45
N VAL A 113 -3.96 -27.54 2.92
CA VAL A 113 -4.49 -26.17 2.91
C VAL A 113 -3.91 -25.42 1.71
N PRO A 114 -4.73 -24.92 0.78
CA PRO A 114 -4.26 -24.04 -0.28
C PRO A 114 -3.58 -22.80 0.32
N ALA A 115 -2.34 -22.54 -0.13
CA ALA A 115 -1.53 -21.44 0.41
C ALA A 115 -1.09 -20.50 -0.69
N THR A 116 -1.25 -19.20 -0.44
CA THR A 116 -0.89 -18.10 -1.34
C THR A 116 0.22 -17.26 -0.70
N MET A 117 1.25 -16.91 -1.46
CA MET A 117 2.25 -15.93 -1.04
C MET A 117 1.99 -14.60 -1.74
N VAL A 118 1.97 -13.50 -0.97
CA VAL A 118 1.81 -12.14 -1.50
C VAL A 118 3.17 -11.44 -1.55
N SER A 119 3.57 -11.04 -2.75
CA SER A 119 4.82 -10.32 -3.00
C SER A 119 4.61 -8.82 -2.81
N HIS A 120 4.92 -8.32 -1.63
CA HIS A 120 4.86 -6.88 -1.30
C HIS A 120 6.16 -6.14 -1.61
N GLU A 121 7.23 -6.86 -1.95
CA GLU A 121 8.56 -6.29 -2.24
C GLU A 121 9.23 -7.11 -3.34
N THR A 122 10.10 -6.49 -4.15
CA THR A 122 10.99 -7.23 -5.03
C THR A 122 12.18 -7.75 -4.25
N ALA A 123 12.53 -9.01 -4.42
CA ALA A 123 13.63 -9.62 -3.67
C ALA A 123 14.98 -9.02 -4.09
N ASP A 124 15.18 -8.75 -5.38
CA ASP A 124 16.41 -8.12 -5.87
C ASP A 124 16.54 -6.65 -5.41
N GLY A 125 15.42 -5.91 -5.35
CA GLY A 125 15.39 -4.55 -4.81
C GLY A 125 15.80 -4.50 -3.34
N VAL A 126 15.26 -5.38 -2.50
CA VAL A 126 15.63 -5.49 -1.09
C VAL A 126 17.12 -5.84 -0.93
N LEU A 127 17.62 -6.84 -1.68
CA LEU A 127 19.02 -7.26 -1.59
C LEU A 127 19.99 -6.14 -2.04
N ARG A 128 19.61 -5.33 -3.02
CA ARG A 128 20.40 -4.15 -3.43
C ARG A 128 20.47 -3.08 -2.34
N THR A 129 19.41 -2.88 -1.58
CA THR A 129 19.45 -1.94 -0.44
C THR A 129 20.39 -2.39 0.66
N TRP A 130 20.73 -3.69 0.71
CA TRP A 130 21.72 -4.25 1.64
C TRP A 130 23.16 -4.25 1.06
N GLY A 131 23.37 -3.61 -0.08
CA GLY A 131 24.70 -3.39 -0.66
C GLY A 131 25.21 -4.50 -1.57
N LEU A 132 24.37 -5.47 -1.94
CA LEU A 132 24.77 -6.47 -2.92
C LEU A 132 24.82 -5.85 -4.33
N SER A 133 25.77 -6.33 -5.16
CA SER A 133 25.80 -5.96 -6.57
C SER A 133 24.56 -6.40 -7.31
N GLU A 134 24.23 -5.75 -8.41
CA GLU A 134 23.01 -6.05 -9.19
C GLU A 134 22.97 -7.53 -9.63
N SER A 135 24.08 -8.07 -10.13
CA SER A 135 24.14 -9.47 -10.57
C SER A 135 23.98 -10.47 -9.42
N MET A 136 24.56 -10.19 -8.26
CA MET A 136 24.41 -11.03 -7.06
C MET A 136 23.00 -10.96 -6.50
N SER A 137 22.44 -9.77 -6.40
CA SER A 137 21.06 -9.57 -5.95
C SER A 137 20.07 -10.32 -6.82
N ARG A 138 20.24 -10.23 -8.15
CA ARG A 138 19.39 -10.91 -9.11
C ARG A 138 19.47 -12.44 -8.98
N ARG A 139 20.66 -13.01 -8.91
CA ARG A 139 20.84 -14.48 -8.74
C ARG A 139 20.25 -14.97 -7.42
N ALA A 140 20.49 -14.25 -6.33
CA ALA A 140 19.94 -14.62 -5.02
C ALA A 140 18.40 -14.49 -4.99
N ALA A 141 17.86 -13.44 -5.60
CA ALA A 141 16.43 -13.24 -5.76
C ALA A 141 15.80 -14.36 -6.59
N ASP A 142 16.40 -14.75 -7.72
CA ASP A 142 15.92 -15.84 -8.58
C ASP A 142 15.86 -17.16 -7.80
N ALA A 143 16.94 -17.52 -7.09
CA ALA A 143 16.97 -18.73 -6.26
C ALA A 143 15.91 -18.71 -5.15
N LEU A 144 15.66 -17.56 -4.53
CA LEU A 144 14.61 -17.38 -3.52
C LEU A 144 13.21 -17.53 -4.14
N ASN A 145 12.98 -16.89 -5.29
CA ASN A 145 11.70 -16.87 -5.98
C ASN A 145 11.33 -18.25 -6.55
N VAL A 146 12.29 -19.02 -7.10
CA VAL A 146 12.09 -20.43 -7.50
C VAL A 146 11.56 -21.24 -6.31
N ARG A 147 12.25 -21.15 -5.16
CA ARG A 147 11.82 -21.88 -3.95
C ARG A 147 10.46 -21.42 -3.46
N THR A 148 10.14 -20.13 -3.59
CA THR A 148 8.85 -19.55 -3.21
C THR A 148 7.75 -20.08 -4.11
N ALA A 149 7.90 -19.98 -5.44
CA ALA A 149 6.93 -20.47 -6.40
C ALA A 149 6.60 -21.95 -6.20
N HIS A 150 7.63 -22.80 -5.89
CA HIS A 150 7.41 -24.21 -5.56
C HIS A 150 6.76 -24.46 -4.19
N SER A 151 6.84 -23.50 -3.26
CA SER A 151 6.32 -23.67 -1.91
C SER A 151 4.83 -23.39 -1.79
N TYR A 152 4.28 -22.54 -2.63
CA TYR A 152 2.90 -22.06 -2.56
C TYR A 152 2.08 -22.46 -3.78
N SER A 153 0.76 -22.56 -3.61
CA SER A 153 -0.17 -22.86 -4.71
C SER A 153 -0.23 -21.70 -5.69
N LYS A 154 -0.21 -20.47 -5.17
CA LYS A 154 -0.22 -19.23 -5.95
C LYS A 154 0.74 -18.21 -5.35
N VAL A 155 1.25 -17.35 -6.22
CA VAL A 155 2.02 -16.15 -5.87
C VAL A 155 1.25 -14.94 -6.37
N VAL A 156 0.80 -14.11 -5.46
CA VAL A 156 0.12 -12.85 -5.80
C VAL A 156 1.16 -11.74 -5.93
N CYS A 157 1.18 -11.07 -7.07
CA CYS A 157 1.95 -9.87 -7.33
C CYS A 157 1.01 -8.67 -7.47
N THR A 158 1.34 -7.57 -6.81
CA THR A 158 0.48 -6.37 -6.81
C THR A 158 0.65 -5.51 -8.07
N THR A 159 1.74 -5.72 -8.82
CA THR A 159 2.08 -5.00 -10.06
C THR A 159 2.79 -5.94 -11.04
N GLU A 160 2.82 -5.56 -12.32
CA GLU A 160 3.65 -6.22 -13.33
C GLU A 160 5.14 -6.13 -12.97
N PHE A 161 5.56 -5.02 -12.40
CA PHE A 161 6.92 -4.85 -11.92
C PHE A 161 7.32 -5.95 -10.91
N ALA A 162 6.47 -6.25 -9.93
CA ALA A 162 6.71 -7.33 -8.97
C ALA A 162 6.60 -8.73 -9.62
N GLU A 163 5.76 -8.88 -10.63
CA GLU A 163 5.58 -10.14 -11.38
C GLU A 163 6.82 -10.50 -12.20
N ARG A 164 7.55 -9.52 -12.74
CA ARG A 164 8.74 -9.74 -13.59
C ARG A 164 9.80 -10.65 -12.97
N GLU A 165 9.97 -10.60 -11.65
CA GLU A 165 10.90 -11.50 -10.94
C GLU A 165 10.48 -12.98 -11.05
N PHE A 166 9.18 -13.27 -11.06
CA PHE A 166 8.64 -14.61 -11.17
C PHE A 166 8.52 -15.09 -12.62
N VAL A 167 8.19 -14.19 -13.54
CA VAL A 167 8.20 -14.46 -15.00
C VAL A 167 9.61 -14.84 -15.44
N ARG A 168 10.63 -14.14 -14.96
CA ARG A 168 12.05 -14.39 -15.28
C ARG A 168 12.50 -15.82 -14.93
N ILE A 169 11.96 -16.40 -13.88
CA ILE A 169 12.25 -17.78 -13.44
C ILE A 169 11.27 -18.82 -13.99
N GLY A 170 10.36 -18.45 -14.90
CA GLY A 170 9.39 -19.34 -15.51
C GLY A 170 8.27 -19.82 -14.57
N ALA A 171 7.96 -19.12 -13.49
CA ALA A 171 6.87 -19.46 -12.59
C ALA A 171 5.52 -19.36 -13.30
N ARG A 172 4.66 -20.39 -13.13
CA ARG A 172 3.35 -20.50 -13.80
C ARG A 172 2.16 -20.23 -12.88
N ASN A 173 2.40 -20.13 -11.60
CA ASN A 173 1.38 -19.95 -10.55
C ASN A 173 1.32 -18.50 -10.04
N VAL A 174 1.66 -17.54 -10.89
CA VAL A 174 1.61 -16.11 -10.56
C VAL A 174 0.24 -15.56 -10.92
N VAL A 175 -0.31 -14.75 -10.03
CA VAL A 175 -1.60 -14.06 -10.19
C VAL A 175 -1.39 -12.59 -9.89
N ARG A 176 -1.95 -11.69 -10.70
CA ARG A 176 -1.91 -10.26 -10.45
C ARG A 176 -3.15 -9.82 -9.67
N ALA A 177 -2.93 -9.17 -8.53
CA ALA A 177 -3.99 -8.56 -7.72
C ALA A 177 -3.49 -7.21 -7.19
N PRO A 178 -3.83 -6.10 -7.85
CA PRO A 178 -3.46 -4.76 -7.39
C PRO A 178 -4.06 -4.43 -6.03
N LEU A 179 -3.37 -3.61 -5.24
CA LEU A 179 -3.91 -3.04 -4.01
C LEU A 179 -4.87 -1.90 -4.34
N GLY A 180 -5.64 -1.48 -3.34
CA GLY A 180 -6.59 -0.40 -3.44
C GLY A 180 -6.20 0.87 -2.70
N VAL A 181 -7.02 1.90 -2.83
CA VAL A 181 -6.98 3.14 -2.08
C VAL A 181 -8.37 3.48 -1.54
N ASP A 182 -8.41 4.17 -0.41
CA ASP A 182 -9.63 4.69 0.19
C ASP A 182 -10.09 5.93 -0.60
N LEU A 183 -10.98 5.74 -1.57
CA LEU A 183 -11.49 6.79 -2.44
C LEU A 183 -12.47 7.76 -1.74
N VAL A 184 -12.99 7.38 -0.59
CA VAL A 184 -13.88 8.22 0.23
C VAL A 184 -13.06 9.08 1.17
N GLY A 185 -12.17 8.46 1.95
CA GLY A 185 -11.30 9.17 2.89
C GLY A 185 -10.13 9.91 2.23
N ARG A 186 -9.91 9.70 0.91
CA ARG A 186 -8.94 10.42 0.06
C ARG A 186 -9.67 11.03 -1.11
N HIS A 187 -9.94 12.33 -1.02
CA HIS A 187 -10.77 13.00 -2.00
C HIS A 187 -10.27 14.43 -2.28
N PRO A 188 -10.39 14.95 -3.53
CA PRO A 188 -10.01 16.33 -3.86
C PRO A 188 -10.73 17.39 -3.01
N ALA A 189 -11.95 17.11 -2.53
CA ALA A 189 -12.71 18.01 -1.65
C ALA A 189 -12.05 18.27 -0.28
N LEU A 190 -11.03 17.49 0.10
CA LEU A 190 -10.21 17.73 1.30
C LEU A 190 -9.24 18.91 1.14
N ARG A 191 -9.18 19.53 -0.03
CA ARG A 191 -8.32 20.69 -0.28
C ARG A 191 -8.65 21.81 0.71
N ASP A 192 -7.64 22.27 1.45
CA ASP A 192 -7.74 23.29 2.48
C ASP A 192 -6.81 24.47 2.16
N PRO A 193 -7.37 25.62 1.70
CA PRO A 193 -6.59 26.82 1.43
C PRO A 193 -5.87 27.35 2.66
N GLY A 194 -6.45 27.23 3.85
CA GLY A 194 -5.84 27.66 5.10
C GLY A 194 -4.63 26.81 5.48
N LEU A 195 -4.69 25.48 5.28
CA LEU A 195 -3.56 24.59 5.44
C LEU A 195 -2.47 24.92 4.42
N ARG A 196 -2.84 25.15 3.14
CA ARG A 196 -1.90 25.55 2.11
C ARG A 196 -1.17 26.86 2.48
N ALA A 197 -1.89 27.88 2.93
CA ALA A 197 -1.34 29.18 3.31
C ALA A 197 -0.35 29.11 4.49
N ARG A 198 -0.46 28.09 5.36
CA ARG A 198 0.53 27.86 6.45
C ARG A 198 1.88 27.40 5.94
N HIS A 199 1.94 26.77 4.77
CA HIS A 199 3.15 26.17 4.23
C HIS A 199 3.73 26.95 3.04
N THR A 200 2.91 27.70 2.30
CA THR A 200 3.36 28.36 1.09
C THR A 200 2.65 29.69 0.87
N ARG A 201 3.27 30.60 0.09
CA ARG A 201 2.68 31.83 -0.36
C ARG A 201 1.94 31.64 -1.68
N GLU A 202 1.06 32.57 -2.00
CA GLU A 202 0.39 32.62 -3.30
C GLU A 202 1.40 32.64 -4.46
N GLY A 203 1.11 31.93 -5.53
CA GLY A 203 2.00 31.80 -6.69
C GLY A 203 3.20 30.86 -6.49
N HIS A 204 3.39 30.27 -5.30
CA HIS A 204 4.42 29.28 -5.07
C HIS A 204 3.88 27.86 -5.28
N VAL A 205 4.73 26.98 -5.81
CA VAL A 205 4.44 25.55 -5.96
C VAL A 205 4.59 24.85 -4.60
N LEU A 206 3.56 24.14 -4.16
CA LEU A 206 3.59 23.29 -2.98
C LEU A 206 3.87 21.84 -3.39
N LEU A 207 5.08 21.40 -3.12
CA LEU A 207 5.48 19.98 -3.25
C LEU A 207 5.22 19.25 -1.94
N VAL A 208 4.78 18.00 -2.01
CA VAL A 208 4.62 17.14 -0.84
C VAL A 208 5.35 15.82 -1.04
N MET A 209 5.93 15.28 0.03
CA MET A 209 6.43 13.92 0.11
C MET A 209 5.82 13.25 1.34
N CYS A 210 5.08 12.15 1.16
CA CYS A 210 4.46 11.38 2.22
C CYS A 210 5.11 9.99 2.27
N SER A 211 6.15 9.83 3.11
CA SER A 211 6.91 8.58 3.16
C SER A 211 7.77 8.51 4.41
N ARG A 212 8.18 7.28 4.79
CA ARG A 212 9.21 7.08 5.80
C ARG A 212 10.55 7.68 5.32
N LEU A 213 11.29 8.30 6.24
CA LEU A 213 12.60 8.90 5.96
C LEU A 213 13.70 7.84 6.11
N SER A 214 13.75 6.89 5.18
CA SER A 214 14.68 5.76 5.14
C SER A 214 15.40 5.69 3.79
N VAL A 215 16.50 4.92 3.74
CA VAL A 215 17.41 4.86 2.58
C VAL A 215 16.67 4.41 1.30
N GLU A 216 15.81 3.42 1.40
CA GLU A 216 15.06 2.86 0.27
C GLU A 216 14.02 3.83 -0.32
N LYS A 217 13.58 4.84 0.48
CA LYS A 217 12.64 5.88 0.03
C LYS A 217 13.32 7.10 -0.60
N ARG A 218 14.63 7.18 -0.52
CA ARG A 218 15.47 8.25 -1.10
C ARG A 218 14.93 9.68 -0.89
N PRO A 219 14.58 10.10 0.35
CA PRO A 219 14.03 11.43 0.58
C PRO A 219 14.99 12.57 0.19
N GLY A 220 16.29 12.30 0.13
CA GLY A 220 17.29 13.25 -0.37
C GLY A 220 17.03 13.71 -1.81
N THR A 221 16.54 12.82 -2.67
CA THR A 221 16.20 13.18 -4.07
C THR A 221 15.08 14.24 -4.15
N ALA A 222 14.14 14.25 -3.19
CA ALA A 222 13.12 15.30 -3.12
C ALA A 222 13.73 16.67 -2.77
N LEU A 223 14.75 16.70 -1.90
CA LEU A 223 15.52 17.92 -1.62
C LEU A 223 16.30 18.38 -2.85
N ASP A 224 16.97 17.44 -3.56
CA ASP A 224 17.69 17.73 -4.80
C ASP A 224 16.77 18.31 -5.87
N ALA A 225 15.54 17.78 -5.99
CA ALA A 225 14.54 18.29 -6.92
C ALA A 225 14.11 19.72 -6.57
N LEU A 226 13.84 19.99 -5.28
CA LEU A 226 13.54 21.35 -4.82
C LEU A 226 14.69 22.32 -5.12
N GLU A 227 15.93 21.96 -4.81
CA GLU A 227 17.11 22.78 -5.12
C GLU A 227 17.23 23.06 -6.63
N ALA A 228 16.96 22.06 -7.48
CA ALA A 228 16.98 22.22 -8.93
C ALA A 228 15.90 23.21 -9.41
N LEU A 229 14.68 23.11 -8.89
CA LEU A 229 13.58 24.04 -9.20
C LEU A 229 13.90 25.46 -8.77
N LEU A 230 14.43 25.65 -7.56
CA LEU A 230 14.82 26.99 -7.04
C LEU A 230 15.93 27.61 -7.90
N ARG A 231 16.95 26.85 -8.31
CA ARG A 231 18.02 27.32 -9.21
C ARG A 231 17.49 27.76 -10.57
N ARG A 232 16.39 27.19 -11.05
CA ARG A 232 15.69 27.58 -12.28
C ARG A 232 14.75 28.77 -12.09
N GLY A 233 14.74 29.40 -10.90
CA GLY A 233 13.88 30.53 -10.57
C GLY A 233 12.44 30.17 -10.22
N ARG A 234 12.11 28.85 -10.13
CA ARG A 234 10.76 28.41 -9.73
C ARG A 234 10.57 28.65 -8.23
N ARG A 235 9.54 29.36 -7.85
CA ARG A 235 9.15 29.56 -6.44
C ARG A 235 8.44 28.29 -5.97
N ALA A 236 9.11 27.46 -5.18
CA ALA A 236 8.58 26.20 -4.69
C ALA A 236 8.91 25.99 -3.21
N VAL A 237 8.08 25.25 -2.50
CA VAL A 237 8.29 24.78 -1.13
C VAL A 237 8.04 23.28 -1.08
N LEU A 238 8.67 22.59 -0.14
CA LEU A 238 8.49 21.15 0.06
C LEU A 238 8.00 20.88 1.49
N VAL A 239 6.90 20.15 1.61
CA VAL A 239 6.42 19.63 2.90
C VAL A 239 6.65 18.12 2.93
N ILE A 240 7.33 17.65 3.96
CA ILE A 240 7.64 16.23 4.17
C ILE A 240 6.83 15.72 5.35
N ALA A 241 5.85 14.85 5.06
CA ALA A 241 5.04 14.13 6.05
C ALA A 241 5.58 12.73 6.22
N GLY A 242 6.32 12.49 7.28
CA GLY A 242 6.95 11.22 7.61
C GLY A 242 8.11 11.38 8.56
N ASP A 243 8.53 10.25 9.13
CA ASP A 243 9.65 10.17 10.05
C ASP A 243 10.55 8.97 9.71
N GLY A 244 11.75 8.95 10.24
CA GLY A 244 12.67 7.83 10.03
C GLY A 244 14.13 8.18 10.32
N PRO A 245 15.02 7.19 10.19
CA PRO A 245 16.42 7.31 10.61
C PRO A 245 17.20 8.41 9.86
N LEU A 246 16.75 8.87 8.70
CA LEU A 246 17.43 9.93 7.94
C LEU A 246 16.99 11.34 8.33
N ARG A 247 15.99 11.50 9.22
CA ARG A 247 15.38 12.80 9.54
C ARG A 247 16.41 13.87 9.91
N ALA A 248 17.22 13.63 10.92
CA ALA A 248 18.19 14.61 11.41
C ALA A 248 19.17 15.08 10.32
N ARG A 249 19.66 14.14 9.49
CA ARG A 249 20.54 14.45 8.35
C ARG A 249 19.85 15.28 7.29
N LEU A 250 18.57 14.99 7.00
CA LEU A 250 17.79 15.74 6.02
C LEU A 250 17.45 17.14 6.51
N GLU A 251 17.08 17.32 7.79
CA GLU A 251 16.85 18.62 8.41
C GLU A 251 18.11 19.49 8.37
N GLN A 252 19.28 18.91 8.72
CA GLN A 252 20.57 19.60 8.61
C GLN A 252 20.86 20.05 7.17
N ARG A 253 20.62 19.17 6.18
CA ARG A 253 20.81 19.49 4.76
C ARG A 253 19.85 20.58 4.28
N ALA A 254 18.62 20.58 4.77
CA ALA A 254 17.56 21.49 4.35
C ALA A 254 17.56 22.86 5.03
N GLN A 255 18.53 23.19 5.89
CA GLN A 255 18.55 24.44 6.68
C GLN A 255 18.41 25.74 5.87
N LYS A 256 18.85 25.73 4.60
CA LYS A 256 18.76 26.89 3.69
C LYS A 256 17.68 26.74 2.62
N LEU A 257 16.87 25.68 2.70
CA LEU A 257 15.82 25.38 1.75
C LEU A 257 14.42 25.63 2.37
N PRO A 258 13.44 26.03 1.58
CA PRO A 258 12.06 26.17 2.03
C PRO A 258 11.39 24.78 2.21
N VAL A 259 11.79 24.07 3.24
CA VAL A 259 11.30 22.72 3.57
C VAL A 259 10.68 22.73 4.97
N THR A 260 9.52 22.08 5.09
CA THR A 260 8.87 21.81 6.38
C THR A 260 8.82 20.31 6.64
N PHE A 261 9.36 19.87 7.77
CA PHE A 261 9.28 18.48 8.24
C PHE A 261 8.17 18.35 9.29
N LEU A 262 7.09 17.67 8.96
CA LEU A 262 5.93 17.47 9.86
C LEU A 262 6.11 16.29 10.83
N GLY A 263 7.10 15.43 10.58
CA GLY A 263 7.20 14.16 11.28
C GLY A 263 6.08 13.19 10.86
N HIS A 264 5.82 12.21 11.72
CA HIS A 264 4.76 11.24 11.48
C HIS A 264 3.37 11.85 11.71
N VAL A 265 2.60 12.01 10.64
CA VAL A 265 1.22 12.50 10.69
C VAL A 265 0.27 11.32 10.92
N THR A 266 -0.31 11.23 12.11
CA THR A 266 -1.22 10.14 12.50
C THR A 266 -2.64 10.38 12.07
N ASP A 267 -3.06 11.65 12.02
CA ASP A 267 -4.41 12.02 11.58
C ASP A 267 -4.56 11.90 10.06
N ARG A 268 -5.43 10.99 9.65
CA ARG A 268 -5.69 10.69 8.24
C ARG A 268 -6.33 11.87 7.50
N GLY A 269 -7.17 12.65 8.18
CA GLY A 269 -7.81 13.84 7.61
C GLY A 269 -6.78 14.91 7.27
N THR A 270 -5.91 15.25 8.22
CA THR A 270 -4.81 16.21 8.02
C THR A 270 -3.87 15.75 6.90
N LEU A 271 -3.51 14.47 6.83
CA LEU A 271 -2.66 13.96 5.76
C LEU A 271 -3.36 14.06 4.40
N GLY A 272 -4.66 13.74 4.34
CA GLY A 272 -5.47 13.87 3.12
C GLY A 272 -5.59 15.33 2.68
N ALA A 273 -5.84 16.26 3.61
CA ALA A 273 -5.91 17.69 3.32
C ALA A 273 -4.56 18.23 2.80
N LEU A 274 -3.44 17.79 3.37
CA LEU A 274 -2.10 18.14 2.89
C LEU A 274 -1.89 17.64 1.46
N GLN A 275 -2.19 16.37 1.20
CA GLN A 275 -2.09 15.78 -0.13
C GLN A 275 -3.01 16.51 -1.13
N ALA A 276 -4.27 16.79 -0.78
CA ALA A 276 -5.22 17.47 -1.66
C ALA A 276 -4.82 18.94 -1.95
N SER A 277 -4.12 19.60 -1.02
CA SER A 277 -3.70 21.00 -1.15
C SER A 277 -2.38 21.17 -1.90
N ALA A 278 -1.62 20.10 -2.13
CA ALA A 278 -0.36 20.14 -2.87
C ALA A 278 -0.57 20.25 -4.38
N ASP A 279 0.45 20.77 -5.07
CA ASP A 279 0.47 20.85 -6.53
C ASP A 279 1.05 19.57 -7.17
N VAL A 280 2.07 18.98 -6.53
CA VAL A 280 2.72 17.76 -6.96
C VAL A 280 3.20 16.95 -5.75
N CYS A 281 3.02 15.65 -5.77
CA CYS A 281 3.59 14.71 -4.80
C CYS A 281 4.86 14.07 -5.38
N LEU A 282 5.93 14.01 -4.58
CA LEU A 282 7.19 13.37 -4.95
C LEU A 282 7.30 11.98 -4.33
N ALA A 283 7.56 10.97 -5.15
CA ALA A 283 7.72 9.58 -4.74
C ALA A 283 9.04 8.99 -5.28
N PRO A 284 10.19 9.39 -4.72
CA PRO A 284 11.51 9.08 -5.29
C PRO A 284 12.05 7.70 -4.92
N GLY A 285 11.31 6.88 -4.18
CA GLY A 285 11.76 5.54 -3.76
C GLY A 285 11.82 4.54 -4.91
N PRO A 286 13.00 4.03 -5.31
CA PRO A 286 13.14 3.08 -6.42
C PRO A 286 12.68 1.65 -6.07
N ALA A 287 12.50 1.34 -4.80
CA ALA A 287 12.10 0.01 -4.33
C ALA A 287 10.59 -0.12 -4.08
N GLU A 288 9.78 0.86 -4.51
CA GLU A 288 8.32 0.76 -4.39
C GLU A 288 7.77 -0.32 -5.32
N THR A 289 6.97 -1.21 -4.76
CA THR A 289 6.30 -2.29 -5.50
C THR A 289 4.84 -1.99 -5.82
N PHE A 290 4.26 -0.99 -5.16
CA PHE A 290 2.91 -0.47 -5.46
C PHE A 290 2.80 1.03 -5.16
N GLY A 291 3.24 1.48 -3.97
CA GLY A 291 3.30 2.88 -3.60
C GLY A 291 1.96 3.47 -3.16
N LEU A 292 1.35 2.91 -2.12
CA LEU A 292 0.07 3.38 -1.60
C LEU A 292 0.03 4.88 -1.31
N ALA A 293 1.09 5.46 -0.77
CA ALA A 293 1.15 6.90 -0.48
C ALA A 293 1.05 7.78 -1.74
N ALA A 294 1.64 7.32 -2.85
CA ALA A 294 1.51 7.99 -4.15
C ALA A 294 0.06 7.88 -4.67
N LEU A 295 -0.54 6.69 -4.57
CA LEU A 295 -1.92 6.46 -4.97
C LEU A 295 -2.91 7.26 -4.11
N GLU A 296 -2.64 7.40 -2.79
CA GLU A 296 -3.41 8.27 -1.89
C GLU A 296 -3.36 9.75 -2.32
N ALA A 297 -2.19 10.25 -2.73
CA ALA A 297 -2.07 11.60 -3.27
C ALA A 297 -2.89 11.77 -4.57
N MET A 298 -2.84 10.79 -5.47
CA MET A 298 -3.64 10.80 -6.70
C MET A 298 -5.14 10.76 -6.40
N ALA A 299 -5.58 9.97 -5.43
CA ALA A 299 -6.96 9.93 -4.97
C ALA A 299 -7.44 11.30 -4.42
N CYS A 300 -6.52 12.07 -3.83
CA CYS A 300 -6.75 13.47 -3.44
C CYS A 300 -6.64 14.47 -4.63
N GLY A 301 -6.50 13.99 -5.86
CA GLY A 301 -6.36 14.81 -7.07
C GLY A 301 -4.98 15.43 -7.25
N THR A 302 -3.95 14.97 -6.56
CA THR A 302 -2.60 15.51 -6.68
C THR A 302 -1.73 14.59 -7.53
N PRO A 303 -1.23 15.09 -8.69
CA PRO A 303 -0.37 14.29 -9.57
C PRO A 303 0.95 13.95 -8.89
N VAL A 304 1.55 12.84 -9.31
CA VAL A 304 2.75 12.28 -8.70
C VAL A 304 3.91 12.28 -9.69
N VAL A 305 5.09 12.71 -9.24
CA VAL A 305 6.36 12.39 -9.89
C VAL A 305 6.98 11.17 -9.19
N ALA A 306 7.18 10.12 -9.94
CA ALA A 306 7.62 8.81 -9.45
C ALA A 306 9.00 8.42 -9.97
N SER A 307 9.77 7.64 -9.20
CA SER A 307 10.99 7.00 -9.69
C SER A 307 10.69 6.04 -10.83
N ALA A 308 11.38 6.18 -11.94
CA ALA A 308 11.29 5.27 -13.09
C ALA A 308 11.78 3.84 -12.77
N SER A 309 12.58 3.68 -11.72
CA SER A 309 13.12 2.38 -11.28
C SER A 309 12.18 1.57 -10.38
N SER A 310 10.97 2.07 -10.13
CA SER A 310 9.98 1.45 -9.24
C SER A 310 8.77 0.89 -10.00
N ALA A 311 7.81 0.32 -9.28
CA ALA A 311 6.51 -0.04 -9.84
C ALA A 311 5.57 1.16 -10.09
N LEU A 312 5.91 2.32 -9.56
CA LEU A 312 5.04 3.50 -9.65
C LEU A 312 4.72 3.97 -11.06
N PRO A 313 5.60 3.83 -12.10
CA PRO A 313 5.21 4.13 -13.47
C PRO A 313 3.94 3.41 -13.93
N GLU A 314 3.78 2.14 -13.53
CA GLU A 314 2.56 1.36 -13.81
C GLU A 314 1.35 1.91 -13.05
N VAL A 315 1.53 2.35 -11.80
CA VAL A 315 0.44 2.85 -10.94
C VAL A 315 -0.01 4.25 -11.36
N VAL A 316 0.93 5.16 -11.60
CA VAL A 316 0.59 6.57 -11.93
C VAL A 316 0.13 6.74 -13.38
N GLY A 317 0.60 5.89 -14.30
CA GLY A 317 0.27 5.97 -15.72
C GLY A 317 0.53 7.37 -16.31
N SER A 318 -0.27 7.77 -17.29
CA SER A 318 -0.20 9.09 -17.93
C SER A 318 -0.70 10.25 -17.04
N ALA A 319 -1.31 9.95 -15.90
CA ALA A 319 -1.80 10.96 -14.95
C ALA A 319 -0.70 11.53 -14.04
N GLY A 320 0.43 10.83 -13.94
CA GLY A 320 1.65 11.27 -13.28
C GLY A 320 2.79 11.52 -14.26
N ALA A 321 4.01 11.65 -13.73
CA ALA A 321 5.23 11.69 -14.50
C ALA A 321 6.30 10.78 -13.85
N THR A 322 7.25 10.31 -14.63
CA THR A 322 8.34 9.47 -14.17
C THR A 322 9.67 10.18 -14.35
N ALA A 323 10.60 9.96 -13.44
CA ALA A 323 11.91 10.58 -13.44
C ALA A 323 13.02 9.55 -13.17
N ALA A 324 14.18 9.73 -13.76
CA ALA A 324 15.37 9.02 -13.32
C ALA A 324 15.69 9.40 -11.86
N ASP A 325 16.42 8.53 -11.16
CA ASP A 325 16.66 8.60 -9.72
C ASP A 325 17.61 9.74 -9.30
N ASN A 326 17.40 10.96 -9.80
CA ASN A 326 18.17 12.16 -9.46
C ASN A 326 17.26 13.40 -9.42
N GLY A 327 17.71 14.44 -8.69
CA GLY A 327 16.93 15.65 -8.47
C GLY A 327 16.62 16.47 -9.73
N ALA A 328 17.54 16.52 -10.70
CA ALA A 328 17.34 17.26 -11.95
C ALA A 328 16.18 16.66 -12.77
N SER A 329 16.17 15.34 -12.95
CA SER A 329 15.09 14.64 -13.65
C SER A 329 13.74 14.76 -12.91
N PHE A 330 13.75 14.75 -11.57
CA PHE A 330 12.54 15.00 -10.79
C PHE A 330 12.03 16.43 -10.98
N ALA A 331 12.92 17.42 -11.04
CA ALA A 331 12.54 18.81 -11.33
C ALA A 331 11.95 18.95 -12.74
N ASP A 332 12.55 18.32 -13.76
CA ASP A 332 12.01 18.28 -15.13
C ASP A 332 10.59 17.69 -15.16
N ALA A 333 10.38 16.60 -14.46
CA ALA A 333 9.07 15.94 -14.37
C ALA A 333 8.03 16.79 -13.61
N VAL A 334 8.44 17.52 -12.58
CA VAL A 334 7.57 18.51 -11.91
C VAL A 334 7.16 19.61 -12.87
N GLU A 335 8.10 20.19 -13.62
CA GLU A 335 7.79 21.25 -14.60
C GLU A 335 6.87 20.75 -15.72
N LEU A 336 7.07 19.52 -16.19
CA LEU A 336 6.19 18.87 -17.16
C LEU A 336 4.75 18.76 -16.66
N LEU A 337 4.54 18.35 -15.41
CA LEU A 337 3.21 18.30 -14.80
C LEU A 337 2.60 19.70 -14.63
N LEU A 338 3.39 20.67 -14.19
CA LEU A 338 2.93 22.02 -13.97
C LEU A 338 2.62 22.79 -15.26
N ALA A 339 3.16 22.37 -16.41
CA ALA A 339 2.82 22.92 -17.72
C ALA A 339 1.39 22.59 -18.16
N ARG A 340 0.77 21.55 -17.59
CA ARG A 340 -0.63 21.21 -17.82
C ARG A 340 -1.54 22.09 -16.96
N PRO A 341 -2.76 22.47 -17.44
CA PRO A 341 -3.75 23.17 -16.62
C PRO A 341 -4.03 22.45 -15.30
N GLU A 342 -4.20 23.22 -14.21
CA GLU A 342 -4.36 22.62 -12.87
C GLU A 342 -5.53 21.62 -12.81
N HIS A 343 -6.69 22.01 -13.36
CA HIS A 343 -7.88 21.17 -13.33
C HIS A 343 -7.63 19.83 -14.06
N GLU A 344 -7.04 19.85 -15.27
CA GLU A 344 -6.78 18.65 -16.05
C GLU A 344 -5.84 17.66 -15.34
N ARG A 345 -4.73 18.15 -14.76
CA ARG A 345 -3.79 17.27 -14.07
C ARG A 345 -4.38 16.69 -12.79
N ARG A 346 -5.26 17.43 -12.10
CA ARG A 346 -5.94 16.97 -10.88
C ARG A 346 -7.03 15.96 -11.18
N GLU A 347 -7.85 16.21 -12.19
CA GLU A 347 -8.87 15.27 -12.67
C GLU A 347 -8.25 13.98 -13.18
N ALA A 348 -7.18 14.06 -13.97
CA ALA A 348 -6.47 12.89 -14.45
C ALA A 348 -5.89 12.05 -13.29
N ALA A 349 -5.30 12.70 -12.27
CA ALA A 349 -4.79 12.01 -11.08
C ALA A 349 -5.92 11.29 -10.34
N ARG A 350 -7.05 11.94 -10.11
CA ARG A 350 -8.23 11.35 -9.46
C ARG A 350 -8.80 10.19 -10.26
N ALA A 351 -9.06 10.38 -11.55
CA ALA A 351 -9.59 9.33 -12.43
C ALA A 351 -8.68 8.09 -12.48
N ARG A 352 -7.36 8.31 -12.46
CA ARG A 352 -6.41 7.19 -12.38
C ARG A 352 -6.50 6.44 -11.05
N ALA A 353 -6.63 7.13 -9.93
CA ALA A 353 -6.77 6.50 -8.62
C ALA A 353 -8.08 5.69 -8.51
N GLU A 354 -9.15 6.12 -9.17
CA GLU A 354 -10.45 5.42 -9.18
C GLU A 354 -10.38 4.04 -9.83
N CYS A 355 -9.35 3.77 -10.66
CA CYS A 355 -9.08 2.42 -11.16
C CYS A 355 -8.58 1.44 -10.07
N PHE A 356 -8.30 1.92 -8.86
CA PHE A 356 -7.69 1.16 -7.77
C PHE A 356 -8.54 1.22 -6.49
N GLY A 357 -9.82 0.89 -6.56
CA GLY A 357 -10.68 0.80 -5.38
C GLY A 357 -10.39 -0.45 -4.53
N TRP A 358 -10.56 -0.35 -3.20
CA TRP A 358 -10.42 -1.51 -2.32
C TRP A 358 -11.40 -2.64 -2.65
N THR A 359 -12.60 -2.35 -3.12
CA THR A 359 -13.57 -3.38 -3.54
C THR A 359 -12.98 -4.29 -4.62
N THR A 360 -12.43 -3.70 -5.69
CA THR A 360 -11.78 -4.46 -6.78
C THR A 360 -10.54 -5.23 -6.29
N ALA A 361 -9.76 -4.62 -5.39
CA ALA A 361 -8.60 -5.29 -4.79
C ALA A 361 -9.03 -6.52 -3.97
N VAL A 362 -10.06 -6.40 -3.13
CA VAL A 362 -10.62 -7.50 -2.34
C VAL A 362 -11.14 -8.62 -3.24
N GLU A 363 -11.87 -8.31 -4.29
CA GLU A 363 -12.35 -9.29 -5.27
C GLU A 363 -11.20 -10.06 -5.92
N ALA A 364 -10.14 -9.37 -6.34
CA ALA A 364 -8.96 -9.99 -6.95
C ALA A 364 -8.21 -10.90 -5.95
N PHE A 365 -8.07 -10.49 -4.70
CA PHE A 365 -7.43 -11.31 -3.66
C PHE A 365 -8.30 -12.53 -3.29
N LEU A 366 -9.63 -12.38 -3.18
CA LEU A 366 -10.53 -13.50 -2.97
C LEU A 366 -10.47 -14.50 -4.14
N ALA A 367 -10.43 -14.02 -5.37
CA ALA A 367 -10.23 -14.87 -6.55
C ALA A 367 -8.88 -15.61 -6.50
N ALA A 368 -7.82 -14.98 -5.98
CA ALA A 368 -6.54 -15.66 -5.76
C ALA A 368 -6.64 -16.77 -4.70
N HIS A 369 -7.56 -16.67 -3.75
CA HIS A 369 -7.87 -17.71 -2.76
C HIS A 369 -8.89 -18.75 -3.26
N ASP A 370 -9.39 -18.66 -4.49
CA ASP A 370 -10.53 -19.44 -4.99
C ASP A 370 -11.76 -19.30 -4.06
N ALA A 371 -11.96 -18.10 -3.54
CA ALA A 371 -13.06 -17.70 -2.66
C ALA A 371 -14.03 -16.80 -3.41
N ALA A 372 -15.33 -16.95 -3.14
CA ALA A 372 -16.37 -16.12 -3.76
C ALA A 372 -16.73 -14.94 -2.87
N VAL A 373 -17.02 -13.78 -3.49
CA VAL A 373 -17.65 -12.67 -2.80
C VAL A 373 -19.10 -13.05 -2.46
N ARG A 374 -19.43 -13.13 -1.18
CA ARG A 374 -20.82 -13.32 -0.73
C ARG A 374 -21.51 -11.96 -0.75
N ARG A 375 -22.43 -11.75 -1.68
CA ARG A 375 -23.34 -10.62 -1.57
C ARG A 375 -24.30 -10.90 -0.42
N PRO A 376 -24.53 -9.95 0.53
CA PRO A 376 -25.59 -10.12 1.52
C PRO A 376 -26.90 -10.39 0.78
N SER A 377 -27.57 -11.49 1.13
CA SER A 377 -28.90 -11.79 0.63
C SER A 377 -29.80 -10.62 0.97
N ARG A 378 -30.48 -10.06 -0.01
CA ARG A 378 -31.59 -9.11 0.20
C ARG A 378 -32.80 -9.90 0.74
N GLU A 379 -32.68 -10.50 1.90
CA GLU A 379 -33.82 -11.02 2.66
C GLU A 379 -34.17 -9.97 3.70
N GLY A 380 -35.34 -9.33 3.51
CA GLY A 380 -35.95 -8.44 4.49
C GLY A 380 -36.48 -7.11 3.97
N ALA A 381 -36.86 -7.02 2.70
CA ALA A 381 -37.86 -6.03 2.32
C ALA A 381 -39.20 -6.74 2.31
N ASP A 382 -39.89 -6.71 3.46
CA ASP A 382 -41.31 -7.03 3.50
C ASP A 382 -42.05 -6.19 2.44
N PRO A 383 -42.89 -6.79 1.59
CA PRO A 383 -43.74 -6.01 0.72
C PRO A 383 -44.71 -5.24 1.61
N VAL A 384 -44.57 -3.90 1.58
CA VAL A 384 -45.59 -3.00 2.15
C VAL A 384 -46.93 -3.47 1.59
N ARG A 385 -47.77 -4.03 2.46
CA ARG A 385 -49.19 -4.29 2.17
C ARG A 385 -49.79 -2.94 1.83
N GLU A 386 -50.12 -2.73 0.55
CA GLU A 386 -51.05 -1.68 0.15
C GLU A 386 -52.35 -1.91 0.90
N GLY A 387 -52.61 -0.98 1.84
CA GLY A 387 -53.84 -0.92 2.60
C GLY A 387 -55.02 -0.63 1.65
N ALA A 388 -56.02 -1.47 1.72
CA ALA A 388 -57.29 -1.31 1.03
C ALA A 388 -57.90 0.04 1.38
N ASP A 389 -58.34 0.75 0.39
CA ASP A 389 -59.16 1.95 0.42
C ASP A 389 -60.61 1.59 0.85
N PRO A 390 -61.14 2.09 2.00
CA PRO A 390 -62.52 1.88 2.40
C PRO A 390 -63.36 3.15 2.13
N LEU A 391 -63.70 3.46 0.88
CA LEU A 391 -64.72 4.45 0.58
C LEU A 391 -65.46 4.11 -0.74
N ARG A 392 -66.42 3.16 -0.66
CA ARG A 392 -67.61 3.10 -1.54
C ARG A 392 -68.78 2.47 -0.80
N GLU A 393 -69.58 3.31 -0.22
CA GLU A 393 -71.00 3.19 0.08
C GLU A 393 -71.44 4.61 0.49
N GLY A 394 -72.38 5.28 -0.04
CA GLY A 394 -73.57 4.97 -0.76
C GLY A 394 -74.42 6.23 -0.60
N VAL A 395 -75.02 6.75 -1.66
CA VAL A 395 -76.15 7.73 -1.55
C VAL A 395 -77.22 7.26 -2.46
N VAL A 396 -78.38 7.04 -1.80
CA VAL A 396 -79.71 7.14 -2.37
C VAL A 396 -80.08 8.61 -2.46
#